data_ac4daf81dfa6f80e02d750805da65037
#
_entry.id   ac4daf81dfa6f80e02d750805da65037
#
_cell.length_a   1.000
_cell.length_b   1.000
_cell.length_c   1.000
_cell.angle_alpha   90.00
_cell.angle_beta   90.00
_cell.angle_gamma   90.00
#
_symmetry.space_group_name_H-M   'P 1'
#
loop_
_entity.id
_entity.type
_entity.pdbx_description
1 polymer ?
#
loop_
_entity_poly.entity_id
_entity_poly.type
_entity_poly.pdbx_seq_one_letter_code
_entity_poly.pdbx_strand_id
1 'polypeptide(L)'
;VSADTGCQFINFNVDKAPFDNVHVRKAVTYAIDRKQLVEQVLKDGSVPASGFIAPTCQTTDGSSFRTMEDDGYPAEEYGINPRQANVEEAQAELAEAGYPNGEGFPEVELTYANNDKNKKTCEAIQQMLEENLGITVTLRAEESSVFTSTKNNGDYQMATGGWTNSPYDASGLIKLFCSQNGNNTPQWRWQEYVGAPHDTTLNPGNKAFDDAFNKAMASQGAERDAAWREAEEALMADMPVAPLYYPSFTALVNQDQVEDVELTASNSFMFKEAVILQ
;
A
#
# COMPACT_ATOMS: atom_id res chain seq x y z
N VAL A 1 21.40 4.21 0.88
CA VAL A 1 19.94 4.03 0.88
C VAL A 1 19.43 4.42 -0.49
N SER A 2 18.67 3.58 -1.15
CA SER A 2 18.02 3.82 -2.43
C SER A 2 16.51 3.65 -2.25
N ALA A 3 15.70 4.48 -2.92
CA ALA A 3 14.26 4.29 -2.94
C ALA A 3 13.90 3.03 -3.75
N ASP A 4 12.97 2.22 -3.23
CA ASP A 4 12.45 1.05 -3.95
C ASP A 4 11.20 1.44 -4.76
N THR A 5 10.93 0.68 -5.80
CA THR A 5 9.72 0.83 -6.62
C THR A 5 8.64 -0.09 -6.04
N GLY A 6 8.09 0.31 -4.91
CA GLY A 6 7.12 -0.50 -4.20
C GLY A 6 6.23 0.31 -3.26
N CYS A 7 5.20 -0.36 -2.75
CA CYS A 7 4.34 0.16 -1.69
C CYS A 7 4.10 -0.93 -0.65
N GLN A 8 4.16 -0.55 0.61
CA GLN A 8 3.68 -1.34 1.73
C GLN A 8 2.32 -0.79 2.16
N PHE A 9 1.38 -1.66 2.46
CA PHE A 9 -0.02 -1.29 2.67
C PHE A 9 -0.74 -2.26 3.59
N ILE A 10 -1.91 -1.88 4.08
CA ILE A 10 -2.88 -2.81 4.67
C ILE A 10 -3.89 -3.19 3.60
N ASN A 11 -4.17 -4.48 3.45
CA ASN A 11 -5.31 -4.97 2.70
C ASN A 11 -6.55 -4.92 3.57
N PHE A 12 -7.65 -4.45 3.04
CA PHE A 12 -8.99 -4.66 3.60
C PHE A 12 -9.68 -5.76 2.79
N ASN A 13 -10.25 -6.76 3.45
CA ASN A 13 -11.10 -7.72 2.77
C ASN A 13 -12.48 -7.09 2.58
N VAL A 14 -12.75 -6.61 1.36
CA VAL A 14 -13.98 -5.87 1.04
C VAL A 14 -15.25 -6.72 1.05
N ASP A 15 -15.12 -8.04 1.14
CA ASP A 15 -16.25 -8.98 1.28
C ASP A 15 -16.60 -9.27 2.76
N LYS A 16 -15.85 -8.70 3.71
CA LYS A 16 -16.05 -8.96 5.14
C LYS A 16 -16.38 -7.69 5.91
N ALA A 17 -17.48 -7.75 6.66
CA ALA A 17 -17.81 -6.69 7.61
C ALA A 17 -16.70 -6.54 8.67
N PRO A 18 -16.41 -5.30 9.11
CA PRO A 18 -17.03 -4.05 8.67
C PRO A 18 -16.35 -3.41 7.44
N PHE A 19 -15.37 -4.09 6.81
CA PHE A 19 -14.59 -3.57 5.68
C PHE A 19 -15.28 -3.68 4.32
N ASP A 20 -16.48 -4.24 4.25
CA ASP A 20 -17.41 -4.09 3.13
C ASP A 20 -17.91 -2.64 2.96
N ASN A 21 -17.86 -1.84 4.01
CA ASN A 21 -18.19 -0.41 3.97
C ASN A 21 -16.96 0.45 3.63
N VAL A 22 -17.05 1.26 2.57
CA VAL A 22 -15.98 2.15 2.12
C VAL A 22 -15.60 3.21 3.16
N HIS A 23 -16.58 3.71 3.93
CA HIS A 23 -16.35 4.71 4.99
C HIS A 23 -15.50 4.14 6.12
N VAL A 24 -15.66 2.86 6.46
CA VAL A 24 -14.78 2.18 7.43
C VAL A 24 -13.35 2.09 6.90
N ARG A 25 -13.16 1.72 5.63
CA ARG A 25 -11.83 1.62 5.03
C ARG A 25 -11.11 2.97 4.98
N LYS A 26 -11.83 4.03 4.62
CA LYS A 26 -11.33 5.41 4.64
C LYS A 26 -10.98 5.86 6.06
N ALA A 27 -11.86 5.63 7.02
CA ALA A 27 -11.62 5.97 8.43
C ALA A 27 -10.31 5.36 8.95
N VAL A 28 -10.13 4.05 8.74
CA VAL A 28 -8.90 3.34 9.14
C VAL A 28 -7.68 3.89 8.39
N THR A 29 -7.81 4.18 7.09
CA THR A 29 -6.70 4.70 6.28
C THR A 29 -6.25 6.08 6.74
N TYR A 30 -7.18 6.98 7.02
CA TYR A 30 -6.89 8.36 7.41
C TYR A 30 -6.39 8.49 8.86
N ALA A 31 -6.72 7.52 9.72
CA ALA A 31 -6.29 7.50 11.11
C ALA A 31 -4.80 7.11 11.31
N ILE A 32 -4.10 6.66 10.26
CA ILE A 32 -2.71 6.21 10.36
C ILE A 32 -1.74 7.37 10.12
N ASP A 33 -0.87 7.67 11.10
CA ASP A 33 0.25 8.59 10.97
C ASP A 33 1.46 7.90 10.30
N ARG A 34 1.60 8.16 9.02
CA ARG A 34 2.64 7.54 8.18
C ARG A 34 4.03 8.06 8.47
N LYS A 35 4.14 9.35 8.83
CA LYS A 35 5.42 9.94 9.24
C LYS A 35 5.93 9.29 10.52
N GLN A 36 5.06 9.13 11.50
CA GLN A 36 5.42 8.44 12.75
C GLN A 36 5.89 6.99 12.46
N LEU A 37 5.22 6.28 11.55
CA LEU A 37 5.64 4.93 11.14
C LEU A 37 7.06 4.91 10.58
N VAL A 38 7.39 5.78 9.63
CA VAL A 38 8.70 5.73 8.96
C VAL A 38 9.82 6.31 9.82
N GLU A 39 9.57 7.40 10.55
CA GLU A 39 10.60 8.10 11.32
C GLU A 39 10.84 7.51 12.73
N GLN A 40 9.81 6.96 13.37
CA GLN A 40 9.92 6.51 14.75
C GLN A 40 9.93 4.99 14.90
N VAL A 41 9.21 4.26 14.03
CA VAL A 41 9.10 2.80 14.10
C VAL A 41 10.10 2.12 13.18
N LEU A 42 10.10 2.46 11.89
CA LEU A 42 10.93 1.78 10.87
C LEU A 42 12.38 2.27 10.88
N LYS A 43 12.61 3.58 10.78
CA LYS A 43 13.94 4.23 10.77
C LYS A 43 14.89 3.65 9.70
N ASP A 44 14.33 3.26 8.56
CA ASP A 44 15.05 2.57 7.49
C ASP A 44 15.17 3.39 6.20
N GLY A 45 14.74 4.66 6.23
CA GLY A 45 14.74 5.56 5.08
C GLY A 45 13.53 5.39 4.15
N SER A 46 12.52 4.61 4.55
CA SER A 46 11.24 4.55 3.85
C SER A 46 10.56 5.92 3.82
N VAL A 47 9.74 6.18 2.80
CA VAL A 47 9.03 7.44 2.60
C VAL A 47 7.53 7.24 2.87
N PRO A 48 6.85 8.12 3.63
CA PRO A 48 5.42 8.02 3.86
C PRO A 48 4.63 8.04 2.55
N ALA A 49 3.63 7.19 2.42
CA ALA A 49 2.80 7.15 1.21
C ALA A 49 1.68 8.19 1.23
N SER A 50 1.33 8.74 0.05
CA SER A 50 0.11 9.52 -0.19
C SER A 50 -0.84 8.85 -1.19
N GLY A 51 -0.45 7.72 -1.76
CA GLY A 51 -1.21 6.89 -2.68
C GLY A 51 -0.51 5.56 -2.90
N PHE A 52 -0.98 4.76 -3.84
CA PHE A 52 -0.45 3.41 -4.06
C PHE A 52 0.78 3.38 -4.98
N ILE A 53 0.77 4.19 -6.07
CA ILE A 53 1.89 4.24 -7.02
C ILE A 53 3.04 5.01 -6.38
N ALA A 54 4.22 4.38 -6.33
CA ALA A 54 5.41 4.96 -5.70
C ALA A 54 5.98 6.17 -6.51
N PRO A 55 6.63 7.15 -5.84
CA PRO A 55 7.24 8.30 -6.53
C PRO A 55 8.39 7.91 -7.46
N THR A 56 8.98 6.73 -7.26
CA THR A 56 10.00 6.17 -8.17
C THR A 56 9.44 5.69 -9.51
N CYS A 57 8.11 5.47 -9.61
CA CYS A 57 7.47 5.27 -10.90
C CYS A 57 7.55 6.57 -11.71
N GLN A 58 7.84 6.43 -13.00
CA GLN A 58 8.01 7.55 -13.90
C GLN A 58 6.84 7.66 -14.87
N THR A 59 6.49 8.88 -15.17
CA THR A 59 5.64 9.23 -16.31
C THR A 59 6.44 9.08 -17.63
N THR A 60 5.76 9.12 -18.74
CA THR A 60 6.38 8.92 -20.06
C THR A 60 7.38 10.00 -20.45
N ASP A 61 7.37 11.15 -19.78
CA ASP A 61 8.37 12.22 -19.95
C ASP A 61 9.56 12.10 -18.98
N GLY A 62 9.58 11.07 -18.13
CA GLY A 62 10.63 10.81 -17.15
C GLY A 62 10.46 11.50 -15.80
N SER A 63 9.37 12.24 -15.61
CA SER A 63 9.05 12.86 -14.33
C SER A 63 8.60 11.81 -13.30
N SER A 64 8.71 12.14 -12.00
CA SER A 64 8.10 11.32 -10.95
C SER A 64 6.58 11.26 -11.10
N PHE A 65 6.00 10.10 -10.82
CA PHE A 65 4.54 9.96 -10.83
C PHE A 65 3.88 10.81 -9.74
N ARG A 66 4.55 11.00 -8.59
CA ARG A 66 4.08 11.83 -7.48
C ARG A 66 4.71 13.22 -7.53
N THR A 67 3.94 14.23 -7.12
CA THR A 67 4.51 15.53 -6.78
C THR A 67 5.23 15.40 -5.45
N MET A 68 6.54 15.65 -5.46
CA MET A 68 7.37 15.64 -4.24
C MET A 68 7.55 17.06 -3.73
N GLU A 69 7.50 17.24 -2.41
CA GLU A 69 7.71 18.53 -1.76
C GLU A 69 9.14 18.65 -1.21
N ASP A 70 9.51 19.85 -0.74
CA ASP A 70 10.87 20.20 -0.35
C ASP A 70 11.42 19.37 0.83
N ASP A 71 10.53 18.80 1.64
CA ASP A 71 10.91 17.90 2.74
C ASP A 71 11.19 16.46 2.30
N GLY A 72 11.09 16.17 0.99
CA GLY A 72 11.31 14.84 0.43
C GLY A 72 10.11 13.90 0.54
N TYR A 73 8.96 14.36 1.00
CA TYR A 73 7.72 13.59 1.06
C TYR A 73 6.78 13.99 -0.08
N PRO A 74 5.90 13.09 -0.52
CA PRO A 74 4.92 13.42 -1.55
C PRO A 74 3.90 14.44 -1.01
N ALA A 75 3.26 15.17 -1.94
CA ALA A 75 2.10 15.98 -1.63
C ALA A 75 0.95 15.10 -1.11
N GLU A 76 0.05 15.69 -0.35
CA GLU A 76 -1.18 15.01 0.08
C GLU A 76 -2.05 14.68 -1.14
N GLU A 77 -2.50 13.43 -1.24
CA GLU A 77 -3.41 12.97 -2.28
C GLU A 77 -4.47 12.03 -1.67
N TYR A 78 -5.66 11.97 -2.25
CA TYR A 78 -6.74 11.05 -1.85
C TYR A 78 -7.15 11.14 -0.36
N GLY A 79 -6.96 12.29 0.29
CA GLY A 79 -7.17 12.44 1.74
C GLY A 79 -6.08 11.78 2.59
N ILE A 80 -5.01 11.28 1.98
CA ILE A 80 -3.87 10.68 2.68
C ILE A 80 -2.77 11.73 2.83
N ASN A 81 -2.63 12.26 4.05
CA ASN A 81 -1.54 13.17 4.39
C ASN A 81 -0.30 12.35 4.80
N PRO A 82 0.83 12.48 4.07
CA PRO A 82 2.05 11.72 4.41
C PRO A 82 2.74 12.22 5.68
N ARG A 83 2.34 13.38 6.23
CA ARG A 83 3.01 14.04 7.37
C ARG A 83 2.34 13.83 8.71
N GLN A 84 1.06 13.48 8.70
CA GLN A 84 0.25 13.26 9.91
C GLN A 84 -1.00 12.44 9.59
N ALA A 85 -1.64 11.91 10.60
CA ALA A 85 -2.99 11.36 10.45
C ALA A 85 -4.02 12.48 10.23
N ASN A 86 -5.02 12.24 9.37
CA ASN A 86 -6.18 13.11 9.17
C ASN A 86 -7.31 12.67 10.11
N VAL A 87 -7.12 12.90 11.43
CA VAL A 87 -8.00 12.33 12.47
C VAL A 87 -9.42 12.84 12.36
N GLU A 88 -9.64 14.12 12.02
CA GLU A 88 -10.98 14.69 11.88
C GLU A 88 -11.75 14.01 10.74
N GLU A 89 -11.15 13.85 9.59
CA GLU A 89 -11.72 13.14 8.45
C GLU A 89 -11.93 11.65 8.77
N ALA A 90 -10.99 11.02 9.47
CA ALA A 90 -11.10 9.63 9.88
C ALA A 90 -12.32 9.40 10.79
N GLN A 91 -12.53 10.28 11.75
CA GLN A 91 -13.69 10.23 12.66
C GLN A 91 -15.00 10.56 11.92
N ALA A 92 -14.98 11.50 10.98
CA ALA A 92 -16.14 11.81 10.15
C ALA A 92 -16.56 10.62 9.28
N GLU A 93 -15.60 9.95 8.63
CA GLU A 93 -15.86 8.75 7.84
C GLU A 93 -16.38 7.60 8.73
N LEU A 94 -15.84 7.43 9.93
CA LEU A 94 -16.32 6.39 10.85
C LEU A 94 -17.75 6.69 11.35
N ALA A 95 -18.08 7.95 11.57
CA ALA A 95 -19.45 8.38 11.92
C ALA A 95 -20.43 8.16 10.76
N GLU A 96 -20.01 8.42 9.51
CA GLU A 96 -20.83 8.14 8.32
C GLU A 96 -21.08 6.63 8.16
N ALA A 97 -20.13 5.80 8.57
CA ALA A 97 -20.29 4.36 8.62
C ALA A 97 -21.27 3.90 9.73
N GLY A 98 -21.75 4.79 10.58
CA GLY A 98 -22.66 4.50 11.68
C GLY A 98 -22.01 4.26 13.04
N TYR A 99 -20.73 4.58 13.20
CA TYR A 99 -19.95 4.33 14.42
C TYR A 99 -19.29 5.62 14.96
N PRO A 100 -20.07 6.65 15.34
CA PRO A 100 -19.51 7.90 15.85
C PRO A 100 -18.63 7.65 17.08
N ASN A 101 -17.41 8.19 17.08
CA ASN A 101 -16.40 7.97 18.14
C ASN A 101 -16.05 6.48 18.41
N GLY A 102 -16.27 5.59 17.44
CA GLY A 102 -16.06 4.15 17.60
C GLY A 102 -17.17 3.42 18.36
N GLU A 103 -18.23 4.10 18.77
CA GLU A 103 -19.34 3.49 19.54
C GLU A 103 -20.02 2.36 18.74
N GLY A 104 -20.03 1.16 19.32
CA GLY A 104 -20.62 -0.02 18.70
C GLY A 104 -19.81 -0.64 17.55
N PHE A 105 -18.63 -0.11 17.25
CA PHE A 105 -17.74 -0.73 16.26
C PHE A 105 -17.30 -2.12 16.73
N PRO A 106 -17.35 -3.16 15.88
CA PRO A 106 -16.92 -4.49 16.28
C PRO A 106 -15.40 -4.55 16.49
N GLU A 107 -14.93 -5.48 17.31
CA GLU A 107 -13.53 -5.82 17.37
C GLU A 107 -13.07 -6.35 15.99
N VAL A 108 -11.94 -5.86 15.50
CA VAL A 108 -11.36 -6.25 14.20
C VAL A 108 -9.95 -6.78 14.37
N GLU A 109 -9.54 -7.65 13.42
CA GLU A 109 -8.25 -8.30 13.46
C GLU A 109 -7.32 -7.81 12.35
N LEU A 110 -6.08 -7.48 12.71
CA LEU A 110 -4.99 -7.21 11.77
C LEU A 110 -4.01 -8.40 11.74
N THR A 111 -4.00 -9.11 10.62
CA THR A 111 -3.16 -10.29 10.40
C THR A 111 -1.86 -9.90 9.69
N TYR A 112 -0.74 -10.50 10.11
CA TYR A 112 0.56 -10.25 9.51
C TYR A 112 1.49 -11.47 9.54
N ALA A 113 2.45 -11.52 8.58
CA ALA A 113 3.53 -12.50 8.63
C ALA A 113 4.47 -12.20 9.80
N ASN A 114 4.73 -13.23 10.62
CA ASN A 114 5.50 -13.11 11.86
C ASN A 114 6.98 -12.80 11.60
N ASN A 115 7.32 -11.53 11.68
CA ASN A 115 8.69 -11.01 11.75
C ASN A 115 8.71 -9.70 12.54
N ASP A 116 9.89 -9.29 13.00
CA ASP A 116 10.05 -8.13 13.89
C ASP A 116 9.58 -6.81 13.25
N LYS A 117 9.80 -6.62 11.95
CA LYS A 117 9.38 -5.41 11.23
C LYS A 117 7.86 -5.32 11.19
N ASN A 118 7.20 -6.38 10.75
CA ASN A 118 5.74 -6.42 10.68
C ASN A 118 5.10 -6.27 12.06
N LYS A 119 5.66 -6.96 13.08
CA LYS A 119 5.16 -6.85 14.45
C LYS A 119 5.15 -5.42 14.93
N LYS A 120 6.29 -4.72 14.87
CA LYS A 120 6.39 -3.30 15.29
C LYS A 120 5.47 -2.38 14.50
N THR A 121 5.36 -2.60 13.20
CA THR A 121 4.45 -1.83 12.33
C THR A 121 3.00 -2.04 12.74
N CYS A 122 2.57 -3.29 12.97
CA CYS A 122 1.19 -3.60 13.35
C CYS A 122 0.84 -3.11 14.75
N GLU A 123 1.76 -3.22 15.72
CA GLU A 123 1.59 -2.67 17.07
C GLU A 123 1.41 -1.14 17.04
N ALA A 124 2.18 -0.43 16.21
CA ALA A 124 2.01 1.01 16.06
C ALA A 124 0.69 1.38 15.38
N ILE A 125 0.29 0.65 14.33
CA ILE A 125 -1.00 0.87 13.65
C ILE A 125 -2.16 0.59 14.62
N GLN A 126 -2.11 -0.51 15.36
CA GLN A 126 -3.10 -0.83 16.40
C GLN A 126 -3.28 0.34 17.36
N GLN A 127 -2.19 0.85 17.93
CA GLN A 127 -2.23 1.99 18.85
C GLN A 127 -2.85 3.23 18.18
N MET A 128 -2.45 3.58 16.95
CA MET A 128 -3.01 4.73 16.24
C MET A 128 -4.52 4.60 16.01
N LEU A 129 -5.00 3.41 15.63
CA LEU A 129 -6.42 3.17 15.41
C LEU A 129 -7.23 3.23 16.72
N GLU A 130 -6.70 2.67 17.80
CA GLU A 130 -7.30 2.75 19.13
C GLU A 130 -7.37 4.20 19.64
N GLU A 131 -6.29 4.98 19.51
CA GLU A 131 -6.21 6.37 19.95
C GLU A 131 -7.07 7.31 19.10
N ASN A 132 -7.03 7.18 17.77
CA ASN A 132 -7.65 8.14 16.85
C ASN A 132 -9.13 7.83 16.57
N LEU A 133 -9.54 6.57 16.62
CA LEU A 133 -10.89 6.13 16.27
C LEU A 133 -11.69 5.54 17.46
N GLY A 134 -11.03 5.19 18.57
CA GLY A 134 -11.68 4.55 19.72
C GLY A 134 -12.13 3.10 19.41
N ILE A 135 -11.55 2.45 18.43
CA ILE A 135 -11.91 1.06 18.03
C ILE A 135 -10.94 0.04 18.64
N THR A 136 -11.39 -1.19 18.80
CA THR A 136 -10.54 -2.30 19.30
C THR A 136 -9.97 -3.08 18.14
N VAL A 137 -8.63 -3.18 18.09
CA VAL A 137 -7.90 -3.94 17.07
C VAL A 137 -7.11 -5.05 17.73
N THR A 138 -7.28 -6.29 17.28
CA THR A 138 -6.45 -7.42 17.70
C THR A 138 -5.39 -7.77 16.66
N LEU A 139 -4.27 -8.32 17.09
CA LEU A 139 -3.15 -8.66 16.23
C LEU A 139 -3.00 -10.18 16.10
N ARG A 140 -2.96 -10.69 14.85
CA ARG A 140 -2.72 -12.09 14.54
C ARG A 140 -1.42 -12.26 13.76
N ALA A 141 -0.40 -12.82 14.42
CA ALA A 141 0.86 -13.18 13.79
C ALA A 141 0.79 -14.60 13.22
N GLU A 142 1.12 -14.77 11.96
CA GLU A 142 1.16 -16.08 11.30
C GLU A 142 2.53 -16.37 10.71
N GLU A 143 2.87 -17.66 10.61
CA GLU A 143 4.02 -18.10 9.85
C GLU A 143 3.84 -17.73 8.37
N SER A 144 4.93 -17.39 7.64
CA SER A 144 4.86 -16.80 6.30
C SER A 144 4.06 -17.60 5.28
N SER A 145 4.15 -18.93 5.29
CA SER A 145 3.41 -19.78 4.36
C SER A 145 1.91 -19.82 4.69
N VAL A 146 1.58 -19.85 5.98
CA VAL A 146 0.19 -19.79 6.48
C VAL A 146 -0.41 -18.44 6.13
N PHE A 147 0.31 -17.35 6.42
CA PHE A 147 -0.13 -15.98 6.11
C PHE A 147 -0.43 -15.79 4.61
N THR A 148 0.42 -16.35 3.73
CA THR A 148 0.17 -16.32 2.28
C THR A 148 -1.14 -17.03 1.93
N SER A 149 -1.39 -18.20 2.51
CA SER A 149 -2.62 -18.95 2.30
C SER A 149 -3.85 -18.20 2.83
N THR A 150 -3.75 -17.64 4.05
CA THR A 150 -4.77 -16.81 4.69
C THR A 150 -5.19 -15.64 3.78
N LYS A 151 -4.21 -14.92 3.22
CA LYS A 151 -4.52 -13.81 2.29
C LYS A 151 -5.18 -14.27 1.00
N ASN A 152 -4.65 -15.31 0.38
CA ASN A 152 -5.15 -15.81 -0.90
C ASN A 152 -6.57 -16.36 -0.78
N ASN A 153 -6.91 -16.96 0.35
CA ASN A 153 -8.24 -17.47 0.65
C ASN A 153 -9.22 -16.38 1.13
N GLY A 154 -8.74 -15.17 1.42
CA GLY A 154 -9.57 -14.13 2.00
C GLY A 154 -9.98 -14.41 3.47
N ASP A 155 -9.19 -15.16 4.23
CA ASP A 155 -9.49 -15.55 5.62
C ASP A 155 -8.96 -14.52 6.64
N TYR A 156 -9.17 -13.24 6.35
CA TYR A 156 -8.76 -12.10 7.18
C TYR A 156 -9.76 -10.94 7.04
N GLN A 157 -9.73 -10.00 7.97
CA GLN A 157 -10.42 -8.71 7.89
C GLN A 157 -9.46 -7.62 7.39
N MET A 158 -8.35 -7.40 8.10
CA MET A 158 -7.20 -6.60 7.68
C MET A 158 -5.96 -7.47 7.61
N ALA A 159 -5.09 -7.24 6.62
CA ALA A 159 -3.82 -7.94 6.54
C ALA A 159 -2.72 -7.05 5.98
N THR A 160 -1.49 -7.21 6.48
CA THR A 160 -0.34 -6.53 5.89
C THR A 160 -0.13 -6.98 4.45
N GLY A 161 0.26 -6.04 3.59
CA GLY A 161 0.60 -6.26 2.20
C GLY A 161 1.84 -5.49 1.81
N GLY A 162 2.51 -5.97 0.80
CA GLY A 162 3.63 -5.29 0.18
C GLY A 162 3.80 -5.78 -1.24
N TRP A 163 4.14 -4.85 -2.12
CA TRP A 163 4.45 -5.18 -3.50
C TRP A 163 5.56 -4.28 -3.99
N THR A 164 6.55 -4.88 -4.59
CA THR A 164 7.65 -4.18 -5.27
C THR A 164 7.64 -4.53 -6.74
N ASN A 165 8.09 -3.61 -7.56
CA ASN A 165 8.11 -3.80 -9.01
C ASN A 165 9.44 -3.35 -9.62
N SER A 166 9.85 -4.04 -10.64
CA SER A 166 10.89 -3.64 -11.58
C SER A 166 10.34 -3.91 -13.00
N PRO A 167 10.24 -2.96 -13.88
CA PRO A 167 10.83 -1.62 -13.94
C PRO A 167 9.96 -0.50 -13.30
N TYR A 168 10.43 0.75 -13.35
CA TYR A 168 9.81 1.99 -12.83
C TYR A 168 8.51 2.40 -13.53
N ASP A 169 7.60 1.47 -13.75
CA ASP A 169 6.35 1.68 -14.46
C ASP A 169 5.15 1.38 -13.55
N ALA A 170 4.17 2.26 -13.55
CA ALA A 170 2.99 2.14 -12.72
C ALA A 170 2.23 0.82 -12.92
N SER A 171 2.23 0.26 -14.16
CA SER A 171 1.53 -1.00 -14.46
C SER A 171 1.96 -2.15 -13.56
N GLY A 172 3.23 -2.21 -13.20
CA GLY A 172 3.77 -3.27 -12.36
C GLY A 172 3.24 -3.27 -10.94
N LEU A 173 2.92 -2.09 -10.40
CA LEU A 173 2.33 -1.95 -9.08
C LEU A 173 0.82 -2.15 -9.12
N ILE A 174 0.14 -1.39 -9.97
CA ILE A 174 -1.31 -1.25 -9.90
C ILE A 174 -2.06 -2.46 -10.46
N LYS A 175 -1.42 -3.27 -11.32
CA LYS A 175 -2.02 -4.52 -11.87
C LYS A 175 -2.54 -5.50 -10.82
N LEU A 176 -2.06 -5.39 -9.57
CA LEU A 176 -2.53 -6.22 -8.46
C LEU A 176 -4.04 -6.19 -8.30
N PHE A 177 -4.66 -5.05 -8.59
CA PHE A 177 -6.06 -4.78 -8.33
C PHE A 177 -6.97 -5.04 -9.52
N CYS A 178 -6.42 -5.48 -10.66
CA CYS A 178 -7.25 -5.95 -11.76
C CYS A 178 -8.13 -7.12 -11.31
N SER A 179 -9.40 -7.14 -11.72
CA SER A 179 -10.37 -8.18 -11.33
C SER A 179 -9.87 -9.58 -11.64
N GLN A 180 -9.13 -9.75 -12.74
CA GLN A 180 -8.60 -11.05 -13.18
C GLN A 180 -7.25 -11.40 -12.58
N ASN A 181 -6.70 -10.60 -11.66
CA ASN A 181 -5.41 -10.88 -11.04
C ASN A 181 -5.58 -11.74 -9.79
N GLY A 182 -4.89 -12.87 -9.74
CA GLY A 182 -4.90 -13.79 -8.59
C GLY A 182 -4.35 -13.18 -7.29
N ASN A 183 -3.51 -12.14 -7.39
CA ASN A 183 -2.96 -11.41 -6.25
C ASN A 183 -3.85 -10.26 -5.76
N ASN A 184 -5.08 -10.10 -6.29
CA ASN A 184 -6.06 -9.16 -5.78
C ASN A 184 -6.62 -9.67 -4.44
N THR A 185 -5.77 -9.65 -3.42
CA THR A 185 -6.07 -10.18 -2.08
C THR A 185 -7.17 -9.40 -1.35
N PRO A 186 -7.38 -8.07 -1.56
CA PRO A 186 -8.53 -7.36 -1.03
C PRO A 186 -9.90 -7.90 -1.46
N GLN A 187 -9.96 -8.79 -2.43
CA GLN A 187 -11.20 -9.31 -3.08
C GLN A 187 -11.98 -8.22 -3.81
N TRP A 188 -11.35 -7.12 -4.14
CA TRP A 188 -11.96 -5.97 -4.81
C TRP A 188 -12.08 -6.23 -6.32
N ARG A 189 -13.20 -6.88 -6.74
CA ARG A 189 -13.42 -7.37 -8.10
C ARG A 189 -14.85 -7.03 -8.55
N TRP A 190 -15.03 -6.69 -9.82
CA TRP A 190 -16.37 -6.54 -10.42
C TRP A 190 -16.81 -7.77 -11.22
N GLN A 191 -15.93 -8.74 -11.41
CA GLN A 191 -16.22 -10.02 -12.08
C GLN A 191 -15.49 -11.16 -11.37
N GLU A 192 -16.06 -12.37 -11.49
CA GLU A 192 -15.45 -13.54 -10.88
C GLU A 192 -14.04 -13.81 -11.44
N TYR A 193 -13.15 -14.18 -10.56
CA TYR A 193 -11.85 -14.75 -10.89
C TYR A 193 -11.90 -16.27 -10.71
N VAL A 194 -11.37 -17.02 -11.69
CA VAL A 194 -11.34 -18.50 -11.62
C VAL A 194 -10.51 -18.94 -10.41
N GLY A 195 -11.18 -19.48 -9.40
CA GLY A 195 -10.55 -19.94 -8.16
C GLY A 195 -10.84 -19.10 -6.90
N ALA A 196 -11.53 -17.98 -7.02
CA ALA A 196 -12.00 -17.19 -5.90
C ALA A 196 -13.43 -16.71 -6.15
N PRO A 197 -14.46 -17.41 -5.61
CA PRO A 197 -15.83 -16.94 -5.65
C PRO A 197 -15.94 -15.55 -5.03
N HIS A 198 -16.61 -14.64 -5.70
CA HIS A 198 -16.72 -13.26 -5.27
C HIS A 198 -18.08 -12.68 -5.64
N ASP A 199 -18.70 -11.97 -4.72
CA ASP A 199 -19.94 -11.23 -5.02
C ASP A 199 -19.60 -9.90 -5.71
N THR A 200 -19.71 -9.89 -7.04
CA THR A 200 -19.42 -8.73 -7.88
C THR A 200 -20.39 -7.57 -7.69
N THR A 201 -21.49 -7.77 -6.97
CA THR A 201 -22.46 -6.69 -6.68
C THR A 201 -21.99 -5.74 -5.59
N LEU A 202 -21.06 -6.16 -4.76
CA LEU A 202 -20.56 -5.38 -3.62
C LEU A 202 -19.51 -4.33 -4.01
N ASN A 203 -18.82 -4.50 -5.14
CA ASN A 203 -17.66 -3.67 -5.51
C ASN A 203 -17.71 -3.17 -6.97
N PRO A 204 -18.69 -2.34 -7.35
CA PRO A 204 -18.82 -1.86 -8.73
C PRO A 204 -17.68 -0.91 -9.16
N GLY A 205 -16.99 -0.26 -8.21
CA GLY A 205 -15.91 0.68 -8.49
C GLY A 205 -14.69 0.06 -9.18
N ASN A 206 -14.44 -1.24 -8.96
CA ASN A 206 -13.33 -1.94 -9.62
C ASN A 206 -13.48 -1.99 -11.17
N LYS A 207 -14.68 -1.91 -11.71
CA LYS A 207 -14.84 -1.84 -13.18
C LYS A 207 -14.21 -0.59 -13.78
N ALA A 208 -14.36 0.57 -13.15
CA ALA A 208 -13.74 1.81 -13.63
C ALA A 208 -12.21 1.70 -13.58
N PHE A 209 -11.66 1.03 -12.56
CA PHE A 209 -10.26 0.72 -12.47
C PHE A 209 -9.78 -0.18 -13.63
N ASP A 210 -10.45 -1.30 -13.90
CA ASP A 210 -10.08 -2.20 -14.99
C ASP A 210 -10.15 -1.51 -16.36
N ASP A 211 -11.17 -0.67 -16.58
CA ASP A 211 -11.30 0.11 -17.82
C ASP A 211 -10.13 1.11 -17.98
N ALA A 212 -9.78 1.84 -16.92
CA ALA A 212 -8.65 2.78 -16.92
C ALA A 212 -7.30 2.05 -17.08
N PHE A 213 -7.12 0.91 -16.39
CA PHE A 213 -5.94 0.06 -16.57
C PHE A 213 -5.77 -0.40 -18.02
N ASN A 214 -6.83 -0.92 -18.64
CA ASN A 214 -6.80 -1.38 -20.03
C ASN A 214 -6.54 -0.21 -21.01
N LYS A 215 -7.11 0.97 -20.74
CA LYS A 215 -6.85 2.20 -21.50
C LYS A 215 -5.37 2.57 -21.42
N ALA A 216 -4.77 2.57 -20.23
CA ALA A 216 -3.35 2.86 -20.04
C ALA A 216 -2.45 1.86 -20.76
N MET A 217 -2.79 0.58 -20.74
CA MET A 217 -2.04 -0.47 -21.44
C MET A 217 -2.11 -0.33 -22.98
N ALA A 218 -3.18 0.27 -23.51
CA ALA A 218 -3.38 0.50 -24.93
C ALA A 218 -2.86 1.87 -25.43
N SER A 219 -2.58 2.80 -24.51
CA SER A 219 -2.18 4.18 -24.81
C SER A 219 -0.66 4.39 -24.68
N GLN A 220 -0.19 5.56 -25.16
CA GLN A 220 1.19 6.03 -25.08
C GLN A 220 1.25 7.50 -24.66
N GLY A 221 2.42 7.94 -24.19
CA GLY A 221 2.63 9.34 -23.83
C GLY A 221 1.69 9.84 -22.74
N ALA A 222 1.33 11.10 -22.77
CA ALA A 222 0.50 11.73 -21.75
C ALA A 222 -0.89 11.08 -21.58
N GLU A 223 -1.44 10.44 -22.61
CA GLU A 223 -2.71 9.71 -22.50
C GLU A 223 -2.57 8.49 -21.60
N ARG A 224 -1.45 7.77 -21.71
CA ARG A 224 -1.11 6.64 -20.83
C ARG A 224 -0.95 7.09 -19.38
N ASP A 225 -0.21 8.19 -19.18
CA ASP A 225 0.01 8.74 -17.83
C ASP A 225 -1.30 9.18 -17.18
N ALA A 226 -2.17 9.83 -17.94
CA ALA A 226 -3.51 10.21 -17.48
C ALA A 226 -4.35 8.98 -17.10
N ALA A 227 -4.31 7.93 -17.91
CA ALA A 227 -5.05 6.69 -17.63
C ALA A 227 -4.53 5.96 -16.38
N TRP A 228 -3.23 6.01 -16.08
CA TRP A 228 -2.71 5.51 -14.80
C TRP A 228 -3.22 6.29 -13.61
N ARG A 229 -3.36 7.61 -13.73
CA ARG A 229 -3.97 8.45 -12.68
C ARG A 229 -5.44 8.14 -12.49
N GLU A 230 -6.21 7.98 -13.59
CA GLU A 230 -7.61 7.56 -13.56
C GLU A 230 -7.76 6.19 -12.83
N ALA A 231 -6.86 5.23 -13.10
CA ALA A 231 -6.89 3.93 -12.44
C ALA A 231 -6.60 4.04 -10.93
N GLU A 232 -5.58 4.82 -10.55
CA GLU A 232 -5.29 5.02 -9.13
C GLU A 232 -6.40 5.80 -8.42
N GLU A 233 -7.00 6.79 -9.05
CA GLU A 233 -8.14 7.53 -8.50
C GLU A 233 -9.31 6.60 -8.22
N ALA A 234 -9.64 5.69 -9.15
CA ALA A 234 -10.69 4.68 -8.93
C ALA A 234 -10.35 3.73 -7.76
N LEU A 235 -9.09 3.31 -7.65
CA LEU A 235 -8.62 2.48 -6.53
C LEU A 235 -8.75 3.22 -5.19
N MET A 236 -8.28 4.46 -5.13
CA MET A 236 -8.26 5.23 -3.89
C MET A 236 -9.64 5.77 -3.51
N ALA A 237 -10.56 5.93 -4.44
CA ALA A 237 -11.95 6.29 -4.15
C ALA A 237 -12.65 5.21 -3.33
N ASP A 238 -12.44 3.93 -3.66
CA ASP A 238 -12.99 2.77 -2.94
C ASP A 238 -12.10 2.29 -1.77
N MET A 239 -10.83 2.69 -1.76
CA MET A 239 -9.86 2.41 -0.69
C MET A 239 -9.80 0.93 -0.25
N PRO A 240 -9.66 -0.05 -1.16
CA PRO A 240 -9.55 -1.46 -0.76
C PRO A 240 -8.21 -1.76 -0.06
N VAL A 241 -7.30 -0.82 -0.09
CA VAL A 241 -6.01 -0.85 0.60
C VAL A 241 -5.70 0.49 1.25
N ALA A 242 -4.97 0.46 2.36
CA ALA A 242 -4.37 1.64 2.98
C ALA A 242 -2.88 1.69 2.65
N PRO A 243 -2.41 2.50 1.71
CA PRO A 243 -0.98 2.74 1.49
C PRO A 243 -0.33 3.26 2.77
N LEU A 244 0.82 2.68 3.15
CA LEU A 244 1.53 3.05 4.38
C LEU A 244 2.82 3.82 4.06
N TYR A 245 3.70 3.19 3.32
CA TYR A 245 4.99 3.78 2.96
C TYR A 245 5.58 3.14 1.70
N TYR A 246 6.43 3.89 1.05
CA TYR A 246 7.29 3.41 -0.03
C TYR A 246 8.61 2.94 0.58
N PRO A 247 8.96 1.65 0.43
CA PRO A 247 10.13 1.09 1.09
C PRO A 247 11.43 1.67 0.53
N SER A 248 12.46 1.66 1.35
CA SER A 248 13.83 1.90 0.91
C SER A 248 14.63 0.61 0.89
N PHE A 249 15.62 0.55 0.05
CA PHE A 249 16.64 -0.47 0.05
C PHE A 249 17.92 0.06 0.65
N THR A 250 18.44 -0.60 1.67
CA THR A 250 19.69 -0.24 2.33
C THR A 250 20.74 -1.29 2.06
N ALA A 251 21.85 -0.88 1.47
CA ALA A 251 23.01 -1.71 1.25
C ALA A 251 24.18 -1.21 2.13
N LEU A 252 24.87 -2.12 2.77
CA LEU A 252 26.11 -1.85 3.50
C LEU A 252 27.25 -2.50 2.71
N VAL A 253 28.20 -1.69 2.28
CA VAL A 253 29.43 -2.13 1.61
C VAL A 253 30.62 -1.73 2.47
N ASN A 254 31.48 -2.69 2.79
CA ASN A 254 32.75 -2.41 3.46
C ASN A 254 33.75 -1.87 2.43
N GLN A 255 33.85 -0.54 2.36
CA GLN A 255 34.72 0.15 1.42
C GLN A 255 36.23 -0.05 1.67
N ASP A 256 36.59 -0.55 2.87
CA ASP A 256 37.99 -0.93 3.16
C ASP A 256 38.38 -2.27 2.52
N GLN A 257 37.40 -3.04 2.08
CA GLN A 257 37.62 -4.39 1.50
C GLN A 257 37.15 -4.52 0.06
N VAL A 258 36.20 -3.71 -0.37
CA VAL A 258 35.61 -3.80 -1.71
C VAL A 258 35.37 -2.40 -2.28
N GLU A 259 35.86 -2.16 -3.49
CA GLU A 259 35.58 -0.95 -4.27
C GLU A 259 34.67 -1.28 -5.47
N ASP A 260 34.08 -0.26 -6.08
CA ASP A 260 33.31 -0.32 -7.32
C ASP A 260 32.14 -1.33 -7.30
N VAL A 261 31.51 -1.49 -6.13
CA VAL A 261 30.22 -2.17 -6.02
C VAL A 261 29.12 -1.16 -6.31
N GLU A 262 28.39 -1.39 -7.38
CA GLU A 262 27.30 -0.54 -7.81
C GLU A 262 25.94 -1.11 -7.36
N LEU A 263 25.06 -0.25 -6.85
CA LEU A 263 23.67 -0.60 -6.62
C LEU A 263 22.85 -0.12 -7.81
N THR A 264 22.25 -1.07 -8.53
CA THR A 264 21.39 -0.74 -9.67
C THR A 264 20.08 -0.10 -9.22
N ALA A 265 19.42 0.58 -10.11
CA ALA A 265 18.09 1.15 -9.90
C ALA A 265 17.02 0.08 -9.57
N SER A 266 17.25 -1.20 -9.88
CA SER A 266 16.40 -2.32 -9.50
C SER A 266 16.79 -2.97 -8.16
N ASN A 267 17.56 -2.25 -7.32
CA ASN A 267 18.05 -2.70 -6.02
C ASN A 267 18.87 -4.01 -6.06
N SER A 268 19.54 -4.26 -7.18
CA SER A 268 20.45 -5.38 -7.34
C SER A 268 21.90 -4.92 -7.30
N PHE A 269 22.76 -5.68 -6.66
CA PHE A 269 24.19 -5.40 -6.69
C PHE A 269 24.79 -5.75 -8.04
N MET A 270 25.58 -4.85 -8.60
CA MET A 270 26.39 -5.08 -9.77
C MET A 270 27.85 -5.18 -9.35
N PHE A 271 28.44 -6.35 -9.57
CA PHE A 271 29.82 -6.66 -9.19
C PHE A 271 30.77 -6.71 -10.39
N LYS A 272 30.32 -6.27 -11.56
CA LYS A 272 31.08 -6.39 -12.81
C LYS A 272 32.43 -5.68 -12.73
N GLU A 273 32.47 -4.51 -12.11
CA GLU A 273 33.66 -3.69 -11.94
C GLU A 273 34.23 -3.79 -10.51
N ALA A 274 33.61 -4.57 -9.64
CA ALA A 274 33.99 -4.66 -8.22
C ALA A 274 35.41 -5.23 -8.03
N VAL A 275 36.18 -4.58 -7.17
CA VAL A 275 37.55 -4.98 -6.84
C VAL A 275 37.66 -5.30 -5.36
N ILE A 276 38.25 -6.45 -5.04
CA ILE A 276 38.56 -6.82 -3.65
C ILE A 276 39.94 -6.20 -3.31
N LEU A 277 39.95 -5.34 -2.29
CA LEU A 277 41.18 -4.74 -1.79
C LEU A 277 41.92 -5.77 -0.92
N GLN A 278 43.23 -5.91 -1.14
CA GLN A 278 44.09 -6.85 -0.39
C GLN A 278 44.80 -6.15 0.76
#